data_d95bb23678c9c4e904f57956e26c6794
#
_entry.id   d95bb23678c9c4e904f57956e26c6794
#
_cell.length_a   1.000
_cell.length_b   1.000
_cell.length_c   1.000
_cell.angle_alpha   90.00
_cell.angle_beta   90.00
_cell.angle_gamma   90.00
#
_symmetry.space_group_name_H-M   'P 1'
#
loop_
_entity.id
_entity.type
_entity.pdbx_description
1 polymer ?
#
loop_
_entity_poly.entity_id
_entity_poly.type
_entity_poly.pdbx_seq_one_letter_code
_entity_poly.pdbx_strand_id
1 'polypeptide(L)'
;MRLIPVKQATTLLKKMCNPKSQYREIKLFTAKKDRSITVKNDGENLTLIEDGYLHFEKEYSLAETAECRHALLAAFKKEFLRSNRAYLNAIRK
;
A
#
# COMPACT_ATOMS: atom_id res chain seq x y z
N MET A 1 2.61 12.94 -8.43
CA MET A 1 2.79 12.48 -7.04
C MET A 1 2.18 13.51 -6.10
N ARG A 2 1.44 13.06 -5.10
CA ARG A 2 0.68 13.95 -4.23
C ARG A 2 0.97 13.61 -2.77
N LEU A 3 1.09 14.65 -1.93
CA LEU A 3 1.31 14.49 -0.50
C LEU A 3 -0.05 14.36 0.21
N ILE A 4 -0.23 13.29 0.97
CA ILE A 4 -1.48 13.01 1.68
C ILE A 4 -1.20 12.69 3.14
N PRO A 5 -2.19 12.91 4.04
CA PRO A 5 -2.07 12.49 5.43
C PRO A 5 -1.99 10.96 5.54
N VAL A 6 -1.30 10.48 6.58
CA VAL A 6 -1.17 9.04 6.83
C VAL A 6 -2.54 8.36 6.98
N LYS A 7 -3.51 9.05 7.60
CA LYS A 7 -4.87 8.50 7.73
C LYS A 7 -5.50 8.21 6.38
N GLN A 8 -5.31 9.09 5.41
CA GLN A 8 -5.84 8.88 4.06
C GLN A 8 -5.11 7.73 3.37
N ALA A 9 -3.80 7.60 3.61
CA ALA A 9 -3.02 6.50 3.05
C ALA A 9 -3.52 5.15 3.56
N THR A 10 -3.79 5.03 4.86
CA THR A 10 -4.32 3.78 5.41
C THR A 10 -5.68 3.44 4.85
N THR A 11 -6.53 4.44 4.64
CA THR A 11 -7.85 4.23 4.00
C THR A 11 -7.69 3.70 2.58
N LEU A 12 -6.76 4.25 1.81
CA LEU A 12 -6.48 3.78 0.46
C LEU A 12 -5.96 2.34 0.44
N LEU A 13 -5.08 2.00 1.38
CA LEU A 13 -4.58 0.64 1.49
C LEU A 13 -5.71 -0.36 1.75
N LYS A 14 -6.64 -0.01 2.64
CA LYS A 14 -7.81 -0.86 2.90
C LYS A 14 -8.66 -1.04 1.65
N LYS A 15 -8.85 0.02 0.86
CA LYS A 15 -9.62 -0.06 -0.38
C LYS A 15 -8.93 -0.91 -1.43
N MET A 16 -7.60 -0.97 -1.41
CA MET A 16 -6.85 -1.82 -2.36
C MET A 16 -7.09 -3.30 -2.12
N CYS A 17 -7.57 -3.69 -0.94
CA CYS A 17 -7.87 -5.09 -0.63
C CYS A 17 -9.23 -5.55 -1.17
N ASN A 18 -9.80 -4.83 -2.11
CA ASN A 18 -11.07 -5.15 -2.72
C ASN A 18 -10.86 -5.48 -4.21
N PRO A 19 -11.36 -6.64 -4.70
CA PRO A 19 -11.23 -6.97 -6.13
C PRO A 19 -11.82 -5.91 -7.05
N LYS A 20 -12.77 -5.12 -6.55
CA LYS A 20 -13.41 -4.06 -7.32
C LYS A 20 -12.76 -2.70 -7.13
N SER A 21 -11.55 -2.66 -6.57
CA SER A 21 -10.82 -1.41 -6.41
C SER A 21 -10.69 -0.68 -7.74
N GLN A 22 -10.85 0.63 -7.72
CA GLN A 22 -10.69 1.45 -8.92
C GLN A 22 -9.22 1.69 -9.28
N TYR A 23 -8.30 1.34 -8.39
CA TYR A 23 -6.86 1.49 -8.64
C TYR A 23 -6.23 0.16 -8.96
N ARG A 24 -5.36 0.15 -9.98
CA ARG A 24 -4.54 -1.00 -10.33
C ARG A 24 -3.28 -1.05 -9.45
N GLU A 25 -2.75 0.12 -9.10
CA GLU A 25 -1.53 0.21 -8.33
C GLU A 25 -1.54 1.51 -7.52
N ILE A 26 -1.09 1.42 -6.27
CA ILE A 26 -0.73 2.62 -5.51
C ILE A 26 0.68 2.43 -4.95
N LYS A 27 1.42 3.54 -4.88
CA LYS A 27 2.75 3.55 -4.32
C LYS A 27 2.84 4.70 -3.33
N LEU A 28 3.32 4.39 -2.13
CA LEU A 28 3.44 5.35 -1.05
C LEU A 28 4.90 5.49 -0.67
N PHE A 29 5.40 6.73 -0.65
CA PHE A 29 6.77 7.03 -0.27
C PHE A 29 6.80 7.80 1.04
N THR A 30 7.83 7.57 1.85
CA THR A 30 8.12 8.44 2.99
C THR A 30 8.52 9.83 2.49
N ALA A 31 8.53 10.81 3.39
CA ALA A 31 8.87 12.20 3.04
C ALA A 31 10.25 12.31 2.39
N LYS A 32 11.20 11.48 2.81
CA LYS A 32 12.55 11.45 2.22
C LYS A 32 12.63 10.60 0.97
N LYS A 33 11.55 9.88 0.65
CA LYS A 33 11.46 8.99 -0.51
C LYS A 33 12.50 7.86 -0.52
N ASP A 34 13.07 7.56 0.62
CA ASP A 34 14.03 6.48 0.78
C ASP A 34 13.37 5.14 1.12
N ARG A 35 12.09 5.15 1.45
CA ARG A 35 11.30 3.95 1.72
C ARG A 35 9.97 4.05 1.02
N SER A 36 9.45 2.91 0.59
CA SER A 36 8.17 2.89 -0.13
C SER A 36 7.43 1.58 0.09
N ILE A 37 6.12 1.66 -0.12
CA ILE A 37 5.24 0.50 -0.18
C ILE A 37 4.45 0.61 -1.47
N THR A 38 4.51 -0.44 -2.28
CA THR A 38 3.76 -0.54 -3.53
C THR A 38 2.74 -1.65 -3.41
N VAL A 39 1.52 -1.38 -3.81
CA VAL A 39 0.43 -2.35 -3.79
C VAL A 39 -0.19 -2.41 -5.17
N LYS A 40 -0.24 -3.63 -5.73
CA LYS A 40 -0.83 -3.87 -7.04
C LYS A 40 -2.05 -4.77 -6.89
N ASN A 41 -3.11 -4.47 -7.63
CA ASN A 41 -4.37 -5.21 -7.58
C ASN A 41 -4.80 -5.54 -9.00
N ASP A 42 -4.79 -6.85 -9.34
CA ASP A 42 -5.19 -7.32 -10.67
C ASP A 42 -6.62 -7.85 -10.72
N GLY A 43 -7.39 -7.68 -9.65
CA GLY A 43 -8.76 -8.16 -9.55
C GLY A 43 -8.90 -9.52 -8.88
N GLU A 44 -7.86 -10.32 -8.85
CA GLU A 44 -7.85 -11.65 -8.22
C GLU A 44 -6.84 -11.72 -7.07
N ASN A 45 -5.67 -11.13 -7.29
CA ASN A 45 -4.57 -11.14 -6.33
C ASN A 45 -4.09 -9.74 -6.06
N LEU A 46 -3.49 -9.58 -4.89
CA LEU A 46 -2.86 -8.33 -4.47
C LEU A 46 -1.39 -8.61 -4.24
N THR A 47 -0.53 -7.77 -4.80
CA THR A 47 0.92 -7.86 -4.60
C THR A 47 1.37 -6.72 -3.73
N LEU A 48 2.05 -7.05 -2.64
CA LEU A 48 2.66 -6.07 -1.73
C LEU A 48 4.17 -6.07 -1.93
N ILE A 49 4.72 -4.89 -2.23
CA ILE A 49 6.16 -4.72 -2.36
C ILE A 49 6.61 -3.73 -1.29
N GLU A 50 7.43 -4.18 -0.36
CA GLU A 50 8.01 -3.33 0.67
C GLU A 50 9.46 -3.03 0.30
N ASP A 51 9.83 -1.75 0.29
CA ASP A 51 11.18 -1.32 -0.07
C ASP A 51 11.63 -0.26 0.93
N GLY A 52 12.42 -0.69 1.92
CA GLY A 52 12.87 0.19 2.99
C GLY A 52 13.67 -0.60 4.02
N TYR A 53 13.16 -0.70 5.24
CA TYR A 53 13.79 -1.53 6.27
C TYR A 53 13.90 -2.98 5.84
N LEU A 54 12.87 -3.45 5.13
CA LEU A 54 12.85 -4.77 4.52
C LEU A 54 12.66 -4.61 3.02
N HIS A 55 13.14 -5.57 2.27
CA HIS A 55 12.93 -5.64 0.82
C HIS A 55 12.27 -6.97 0.53
N PHE A 56 10.97 -6.95 0.26
CA PHE A 56 10.29 -8.18 -0.13
C PHE A 56 9.07 -7.88 -0.98
N GLU A 57 8.64 -8.91 -1.68
CA GLU A 57 7.42 -8.89 -2.49
C GLU A 57 6.62 -10.13 -2.11
N LYS A 58 5.33 -9.95 -1.85
CA LYS A 58 4.47 -11.06 -1.51
C LYS A 58 3.10 -10.89 -2.15
N GLU A 59 2.54 -11.98 -2.63
CA GLU A 59 1.22 -12.00 -3.25
C GLU A 59 0.20 -12.57 -2.28
N TYR A 60 -0.98 -11.96 -2.26
CA TYR A 60 -2.11 -12.38 -1.43
C TYR A 60 -3.33 -12.57 -2.30
N SER A 61 -4.20 -13.51 -1.93
CA SER A 61 -5.49 -13.67 -2.59
C SER A 61 -6.45 -12.60 -2.10
N LEU A 62 -7.14 -11.93 -3.02
CA LEU A 62 -8.17 -10.94 -2.66
C LEU A 62 -9.40 -11.58 -2.04
N ALA A 63 -9.53 -12.92 -2.12
CA ALA A 63 -10.57 -13.64 -1.40
C ALA A 63 -10.32 -13.62 0.12
N GLU A 64 -9.09 -13.39 0.56
CA GLU A 64 -8.72 -13.32 1.98
C GLU A 64 -8.48 -11.87 2.39
N THR A 65 -9.55 -11.08 2.35
CA THR A 65 -9.49 -9.63 2.58
C THR A 65 -8.87 -9.25 3.91
N ALA A 66 -9.23 -9.93 4.99
CA ALA A 66 -8.72 -9.61 6.32
C ALA A 66 -7.21 -9.79 6.40
N GLU A 67 -6.68 -10.86 5.81
CA GLU A 67 -5.25 -11.11 5.76
C GLU A 67 -4.53 -10.06 4.95
N CYS A 68 -5.07 -9.69 3.79
CA CYS A 68 -4.51 -8.62 2.97
C CYS A 68 -4.43 -7.31 3.74
N ARG A 69 -5.53 -6.90 4.38
CA ARG A 69 -5.55 -5.66 5.15
C ARG A 69 -4.51 -5.66 6.26
N HIS A 70 -4.44 -6.75 7.00
CA HIS A 70 -3.48 -6.88 8.10
C HIS A 70 -2.05 -6.74 7.58
N ALA A 71 -1.72 -7.42 6.50
CA ALA A 71 -0.38 -7.39 5.92
C ALA A 71 -0.01 -5.98 5.42
N LEU A 72 -0.91 -5.32 4.70
CA LEU A 72 -0.66 -3.99 4.18
C LEU A 72 -0.47 -2.96 5.29
N LEU A 73 -1.33 -3.00 6.30
CA LEU A 73 -1.25 -2.05 7.40
C LEU A 73 -0.02 -2.29 8.27
N ALA A 74 0.37 -3.54 8.47
CA ALA A 74 1.57 -3.87 9.22
C ALA A 74 2.82 -3.36 8.50
N ALA A 75 2.91 -3.58 7.19
CA ALA A 75 4.03 -3.10 6.40
C ALA A 75 4.10 -1.56 6.39
N PHE A 76 2.96 -0.93 6.17
CA PHE A 76 2.87 0.53 6.16
C PHE A 76 3.30 1.13 7.50
N LYS A 77 2.80 0.57 8.59
CA LYS A 77 3.12 1.03 9.94
C LYS A 77 4.61 0.93 10.23
N LYS A 78 5.25 -0.13 9.76
CA LYS A 78 6.67 -0.35 9.97
C LYS A 78 7.52 0.69 9.22
N GLU A 79 7.20 0.94 7.96
CA GLU A 79 7.99 1.85 7.14
C GLU A 79 7.68 3.32 7.40
N PHE A 80 6.47 3.62 7.87
CA PHE A 80 6.01 4.99 8.08
C PHE A 80 5.82 5.32 9.57
N LEU A 81 6.56 4.66 10.44
CA LEU A 81 6.39 4.73 11.89
C LEU A 81 6.34 6.16 12.45
N ARG A 82 7.18 7.03 11.92
CA ARG A 82 7.27 8.42 12.40
C ARG A 82 6.77 9.44 11.37
N SER A 83 6.07 8.97 10.36
CA SER A 83 5.59 9.84 9.30
C SER A 83 4.18 10.32 9.60
N ASN A 84 3.90 11.60 9.34
CA ASN A 84 2.56 12.16 9.41
C ASN A 84 1.91 12.20 8.03
N ARG A 85 2.72 12.15 6.98
CA ARG A 85 2.28 12.27 5.59
C ARG A 85 3.04 11.30 4.72
N ALA A 86 2.46 11.00 3.57
CA ALA A 86 3.07 10.12 2.58
C ALA A 86 2.86 10.72 1.19
N TYR A 87 3.82 10.49 0.30
CA TYR A 87 3.65 10.83 -1.12
C TYR A 87 2.94 9.68 -1.81
N LEU A 88 1.88 10.00 -2.54
CA LEU A 88 1.05 9.02 -3.22
C LEU A 88 1.23 9.12 -4.73
N ASN A 89 1.46 7.97 -5.35
CA ASN A 89 1.35 7.80 -6.79
C ASN A 89 0.34 6.67 -7.03
N ALA A 90 -0.75 6.99 -7.75
CA ALA A 90 -1.84 6.04 -7.95
C ALA A 90 -2.12 5.87 -9.44
N ILE A 91 -2.35 4.63 -9.86
CA ILE A 91 -2.66 4.28 -11.24
C ILE A 91 -4.04 3.61 -11.24
N ARG A 92 -4.99 4.16 -11.99
CA ARG A 92 -6.33 3.60 -12.11
C ARG A 92 -6.36 2.44 -13.09
N LYS A 93 -7.32 1.56 -12.85
CA LYS A 93 -7.61 0.47 -13.79
C LYS A 93 -8.17 1.00 -15.11
#